data_1a59451517cdcd84c28fbb4967eac84c
#
_entry.id   1a59451517cdcd84c28fbb4967eac84c
#
_cell.length_a   1.000
_cell.length_b   1.000
_cell.length_c   1.000
_cell.angle_alpha   90.00
_cell.angle_beta   90.00
_cell.angle_gamma   90.00
#
_symmetry.space_group_name_H-M   'P 1'
#
loop_
_entity.id
_entity.type
_entity.pdbx_description
1 polymer ?
#
loop_
_entity_poly.entity_id
_entity_poly.type
_entity_poly.pdbx_seq_one_letter_code
_entity_poly.pdbx_strand_id
1 'polypeptide(L)'
;MENKSILDTIIENNLKEEAAVLDSQVILDNFFNTLREKERDVLVNRFGLEKSRKITLESIGKQYGLTRERIRQIENSAISKIKKNNEFKKYIASLKNIVTSLLEEHGGIMEQQYLIDNLSYLSLLAKHNQNIELDVLRNHYDFVLLKLLSDEFDHVKENNYYNNLWKIKFAEINHIEEVLQYLLAQFEELKKVLKTEEIINLIKNSEVYQKHEAKLLVSNNFDISHVIKNHRFKENYDLINEHKPLYSLLRSSKHLGQNKFGYWGINSWPEIMPKTINHKIYLIMRNSGKPLHFKDIANTINEISFDGKKANPATVHNELILDDKYILIGRGIYALKEWGYQNGTVVDVVTQVLLEHGQPMTKEEIIESVLSKRLVKSATINLALMNRRKFNRESNYYSLATN
;
A
#
# COMPACT_ATOMS: atom_id res chain seq x y z
N MET A 1 -8.68 27.41 -17.25
CA MET A 1 -8.83 26.41 -18.34
C MET A 1 -7.42 26.17 -18.85
N GLU A 2 -6.79 25.11 -18.42
CA GLU A 2 -5.47 24.73 -18.91
C GLU A 2 -5.60 24.33 -20.38
N ASN A 3 -4.77 24.91 -21.23
CA ASN A 3 -4.66 24.56 -22.64
C ASN A 3 -4.09 23.13 -22.72
N LYS A 4 -4.97 22.13 -22.82
CA LYS A 4 -4.52 20.78 -23.13
C LYS A 4 -3.82 20.79 -24.49
N SER A 5 -2.62 20.23 -24.52
CA SER A 5 -1.85 20.05 -25.77
C SER A 5 -2.66 19.13 -26.72
N ILE A 6 -2.48 19.34 -28.03
CA ILE A 6 -3.03 18.44 -29.07
C ILE A 6 -2.59 17.00 -28.83
N LEU A 7 -1.34 16.82 -28.33
CA LEU A 7 -0.80 15.52 -27.95
C LEU A 7 -1.59 14.89 -26.79
N ASP A 8 -1.91 15.65 -25.75
CA ASP A 8 -2.71 15.16 -24.61
C ASP A 8 -4.12 14.73 -25.05
N THR A 9 -4.69 15.43 -26.01
CA THR A 9 -6.01 15.09 -26.58
C THR A 9 -5.95 13.81 -27.42
N ILE A 10 -4.88 13.58 -28.16
CA ILE A 10 -4.67 12.36 -28.94
C ILE A 10 -4.44 11.16 -28.02
N ILE A 11 -3.62 11.32 -26.98
CA ILE A 11 -3.39 10.30 -25.95
C ILE A 11 -4.69 9.94 -25.21
N GLU A 12 -5.47 10.96 -24.80
CA GLU A 12 -6.79 10.72 -24.18
C GLU A 12 -7.79 10.01 -25.11
N ASN A 13 -7.77 10.30 -26.40
CA ASN A 13 -8.65 9.63 -27.37
C ASN A 13 -8.21 8.18 -27.61
N ASN A 14 -6.94 7.91 -27.72
CA ASN A 14 -6.41 6.55 -27.83
C ASN A 14 -6.74 5.73 -26.57
N LEU A 15 -6.54 6.31 -25.38
CA LEU A 15 -6.91 5.69 -24.10
C LEU A 15 -8.43 5.42 -24.00
N LYS A 16 -9.29 6.31 -24.55
CA LYS A 16 -10.74 6.09 -24.58
C LYS A 16 -11.17 5.00 -25.56
N GLU A 17 -10.48 4.87 -26.71
CA GLU A 17 -10.71 3.77 -27.65
C GLU A 17 -10.23 2.44 -27.06
N GLU A 18 -9.09 2.42 -26.41
CA GLU A 18 -8.61 1.25 -25.67
C GLU A 18 -9.50 0.91 -24.46
N ALA A 19 -10.00 1.91 -23.73
CA ALA A 19 -10.95 1.71 -22.65
C ALA A 19 -12.30 1.13 -23.12
N ALA A 20 -12.74 1.44 -24.34
CA ALA A 20 -13.95 0.85 -24.91
C ALA A 20 -13.78 -0.67 -25.17
N VAL A 21 -12.57 -1.10 -25.48
CA VAL A 21 -12.22 -2.53 -25.59
C VAL A 21 -12.22 -3.21 -24.21
N LEU A 22 -11.95 -2.46 -23.13
CA LEU A 22 -11.97 -2.94 -21.75
C LEU A 22 -13.37 -2.86 -21.10
N ASP A 23 -14.44 -2.65 -21.89
CA ASP A 23 -15.81 -2.71 -21.35
C ASP A 23 -16.14 -4.14 -20.93
N SER A 24 -15.97 -4.43 -19.64
CA SER A 24 -16.11 -5.78 -19.09
C SER A 24 -17.51 -6.35 -19.24
N GLN A 25 -18.55 -5.51 -19.26
CA GLN A 25 -19.93 -5.94 -19.41
C GLN A 25 -20.20 -6.38 -20.84
N VAL A 26 -19.79 -5.58 -21.81
CA VAL A 26 -19.87 -5.93 -23.24
C VAL A 26 -19.09 -7.21 -23.53
N ILE A 27 -17.95 -7.37 -22.88
CA ILE A 27 -17.12 -8.60 -22.98
C ILE A 27 -17.90 -9.82 -22.54
N LEU A 28 -18.43 -9.77 -21.32
CA LEU A 28 -19.12 -10.91 -20.73
C LEU A 28 -20.43 -11.22 -21.47
N ASP A 29 -21.20 -10.21 -21.86
CA ASP A 29 -22.45 -10.40 -22.58
C ASP A 29 -22.19 -11.06 -23.94
N ASN A 30 -21.21 -10.62 -24.70
CA ASN A 30 -20.81 -11.25 -25.95
C ASN A 30 -20.32 -12.70 -25.78
N PHE A 31 -19.60 -12.99 -24.69
CA PHE A 31 -19.12 -14.34 -24.43
C PHE A 31 -20.25 -15.26 -23.97
N PHE A 32 -21.19 -14.76 -23.18
CA PHE A 32 -22.27 -15.56 -22.60
C PHE A 32 -23.40 -15.82 -23.56
N ASN A 33 -23.58 -15.00 -24.62
CA ASN A 33 -24.59 -15.23 -25.63
C ASN A 33 -24.49 -16.58 -26.34
N THR A 34 -23.34 -17.22 -26.33
CA THR A 34 -23.11 -18.55 -26.91
C THR A 34 -23.32 -19.70 -25.93
N LEU A 35 -23.53 -19.40 -24.66
CA LEU A 35 -23.66 -20.38 -23.59
C LEU A 35 -25.12 -20.68 -23.25
N ARG A 36 -25.37 -21.91 -22.81
CA ARG A 36 -26.64 -22.27 -22.17
C ARG A 36 -26.68 -21.62 -20.77
N GLU A 37 -27.87 -21.34 -20.28
CA GLU A 37 -28.09 -20.73 -18.95
C GLU A 37 -27.25 -21.40 -17.84
N LYS A 38 -27.30 -22.72 -17.75
CA LYS A 38 -26.52 -23.49 -16.77
C LYS A 38 -25.00 -23.33 -16.91
N GLU A 39 -24.49 -23.21 -18.14
CA GLU A 39 -23.05 -22.99 -18.40
C GLU A 39 -22.64 -21.60 -17.98
N ARG A 40 -23.48 -20.59 -18.27
CA ARG A 40 -23.30 -19.21 -17.80
C ARG A 40 -23.26 -19.14 -16.28
N ASP A 41 -24.27 -19.72 -15.61
CA ASP A 41 -24.38 -19.71 -14.15
C ASP A 41 -23.19 -20.35 -13.46
N VAL A 42 -22.68 -21.45 -14.01
CA VAL A 42 -21.48 -22.13 -13.50
C VAL A 42 -20.27 -21.18 -13.55
N LEU A 43 -20.04 -20.48 -14.68
CA LEU A 43 -18.93 -19.52 -14.80
C LEU A 43 -19.12 -18.30 -13.90
N VAL A 44 -20.30 -17.72 -13.87
CA VAL A 44 -20.62 -16.55 -13.03
C VAL A 44 -20.37 -16.84 -11.57
N ASN A 45 -20.87 -17.95 -11.06
CA ASN A 45 -20.69 -18.34 -9.67
C ASN A 45 -19.25 -18.75 -9.37
N ARG A 46 -18.60 -19.50 -10.27
CA ARG A 46 -17.23 -20.00 -10.07
C ARG A 46 -16.22 -18.88 -9.99
N PHE A 47 -16.33 -17.88 -10.85
CA PHE A 47 -15.37 -16.78 -10.96
C PHE A 47 -15.84 -15.48 -10.31
N GLY A 48 -17.08 -15.41 -9.79
CA GLY A 48 -17.61 -14.23 -9.12
C GLY A 48 -17.84 -13.06 -10.09
N LEU A 49 -18.38 -13.33 -11.28
CA LEU A 49 -18.45 -12.35 -12.38
C LEU A 49 -19.60 -11.34 -12.25
N GLU A 50 -20.62 -11.62 -11.46
CA GLU A 50 -21.71 -10.68 -11.14
C GLU A 50 -21.69 -10.24 -9.68
N LYS A 51 -21.14 -11.08 -8.80
CA LYS A 51 -20.96 -10.82 -7.36
C LYS A 51 -19.51 -11.10 -7.03
N SER A 52 -18.87 -10.27 -6.23
CA SER A 52 -17.44 -10.39 -5.90
C SER A 52 -17.03 -11.75 -5.29
N ARG A 53 -18.01 -12.54 -4.80
CA ARG A 53 -17.77 -13.83 -4.15
C ARG A 53 -17.63 -14.99 -5.15
N LYS A 54 -16.46 -15.63 -5.15
CA LYS A 54 -16.19 -16.89 -5.89
C LYS A 54 -16.74 -18.11 -5.13
N ILE A 55 -17.41 -19.01 -5.83
CA ILE A 55 -17.99 -20.25 -5.25
C ILE A 55 -17.17 -21.47 -5.70
N THR A 56 -17.01 -22.45 -4.80
CA THR A 56 -16.26 -23.67 -5.13
C THR A 56 -17.07 -24.59 -6.05
N LEU A 57 -16.38 -25.41 -6.89
CA LEU A 57 -17.04 -26.38 -7.75
C LEU A 57 -17.92 -27.36 -6.97
N GLU A 58 -17.52 -27.73 -5.76
CA GLU A 58 -18.31 -28.60 -4.89
C GLU A 58 -19.61 -27.92 -4.43
N SER A 59 -19.54 -26.65 -4.01
CA SER A 59 -20.75 -25.90 -3.60
C SER A 59 -21.70 -25.69 -4.77
N ILE A 60 -21.18 -25.37 -5.98
CA ILE A 60 -22.00 -25.28 -7.19
C ILE A 60 -22.62 -26.66 -7.48
N GLY A 61 -21.86 -27.74 -7.37
CA GLY A 61 -22.36 -29.11 -7.55
C GLY A 61 -23.54 -29.42 -6.62
N LYS A 62 -23.44 -29.07 -5.35
CA LYS A 62 -24.54 -29.24 -4.37
C LYS A 62 -25.80 -28.47 -4.76
N GLN A 63 -25.65 -27.23 -5.29
CA GLN A 63 -26.81 -26.41 -5.75
C GLN A 63 -27.56 -27.05 -6.93
N TYR A 64 -26.83 -27.74 -7.84
CA TYR A 64 -27.41 -28.35 -9.04
C TYR A 64 -27.66 -29.87 -8.91
N GLY A 65 -27.39 -30.47 -7.76
CA GLY A 65 -27.49 -31.92 -7.60
C GLY A 65 -26.48 -32.70 -8.47
N LEU A 66 -25.30 -32.13 -8.71
CA LEU A 66 -24.25 -32.68 -9.56
C LEU A 66 -22.95 -32.89 -8.79
N THR A 67 -22.11 -33.79 -9.30
CA THR A 67 -20.77 -34.00 -8.74
C THR A 67 -19.84 -32.81 -9.09
N ARG A 68 -18.81 -32.59 -8.25
CA ARG A 68 -17.75 -31.60 -8.51
C ARG A 68 -17.13 -31.79 -9.90
N GLU A 69 -16.88 -33.04 -10.31
CA GLU A 69 -16.28 -33.35 -11.60
C GLU A 69 -17.22 -32.98 -12.76
N ARG A 70 -18.53 -33.20 -12.59
CA ARG A 70 -19.52 -32.78 -13.62
C ARG A 70 -19.56 -31.27 -13.81
N ILE A 71 -19.46 -30.50 -12.73
CA ILE A 71 -19.38 -29.02 -12.81
C ILE A 71 -18.06 -28.60 -13.49
N ARG A 72 -16.93 -29.26 -13.21
CA ARG A 72 -15.65 -29.00 -13.89
C ARG A 72 -15.74 -29.26 -15.41
N GLN A 73 -16.45 -30.30 -15.82
CA GLN A 73 -16.69 -30.60 -17.25
C GLN A 73 -17.55 -29.52 -17.89
N ILE A 74 -18.59 -29.01 -17.20
CA ILE A 74 -19.43 -27.90 -17.69
C ILE A 74 -18.59 -26.63 -17.82
N GLU A 75 -17.76 -26.28 -16.82
CA GLU A 75 -16.82 -25.15 -16.86
C GLU A 75 -15.92 -25.24 -18.10
N ASN A 76 -15.23 -26.37 -18.30
CA ASN A 76 -14.30 -26.54 -19.42
C ASN A 76 -15.02 -26.50 -20.77
N SER A 77 -16.22 -27.10 -20.87
CA SER A 77 -17.05 -27.04 -22.08
C SER A 77 -17.47 -25.61 -22.41
N ALA A 78 -17.90 -24.85 -21.42
CA ALA A 78 -18.30 -23.44 -21.58
C ALA A 78 -17.12 -22.58 -22.06
N ILE A 79 -15.94 -22.71 -21.44
CA ILE A 79 -14.72 -22.01 -21.85
C ILE A 79 -14.34 -22.36 -23.29
N SER A 80 -14.41 -23.66 -23.66
CA SER A 80 -14.13 -24.10 -25.03
C SER A 80 -15.10 -23.51 -26.07
N LYS A 81 -16.38 -23.36 -25.72
CA LYS A 81 -17.37 -22.71 -26.58
C LYS A 81 -17.07 -21.22 -26.79
N ILE A 82 -16.73 -20.52 -25.70
CA ILE A 82 -16.30 -19.10 -25.78
C ILE A 82 -15.11 -18.96 -26.73
N LYS A 83 -14.04 -19.75 -26.55
CA LYS A 83 -12.82 -19.69 -27.37
C LYS A 83 -13.06 -19.99 -28.86
N LYS A 84 -14.13 -20.72 -29.21
CA LYS A 84 -14.49 -21.03 -30.61
C LYS A 84 -15.30 -19.95 -31.29
N ASN A 85 -15.85 -18.98 -30.57
CA ASN A 85 -16.65 -17.90 -31.14
C ASN A 85 -15.76 -16.92 -31.95
N ASN A 86 -16.22 -16.51 -33.15
CA ASN A 86 -15.47 -15.61 -34.01
C ASN A 86 -15.43 -14.16 -33.46
N GLU A 87 -16.46 -13.72 -32.78
CA GLU A 87 -16.44 -12.40 -32.12
C GLU A 87 -15.46 -12.37 -30.95
N PHE A 88 -15.36 -13.49 -30.22
CA PHE A 88 -14.34 -13.66 -29.19
C PHE A 88 -12.92 -13.43 -29.76
N LYS A 89 -12.60 -14.00 -30.93
CA LYS A 89 -11.28 -13.85 -31.53
C LYS A 89 -10.90 -12.42 -31.85
N LYS A 90 -11.87 -11.61 -32.33
CA LYS A 90 -11.64 -10.18 -32.61
C LYS A 90 -11.39 -9.41 -31.32
N TYR A 91 -12.23 -9.66 -30.33
CA TYR A 91 -12.17 -8.97 -29.06
C TYR A 91 -10.90 -9.33 -28.30
N ILE A 92 -10.56 -10.61 -28.21
CA ILE A 92 -9.37 -11.07 -27.49
C ILE A 92 -8.07 -10.55 -28.11
N ALA A 93 -8.03 -10.30 -29.44
CA ALA A 93 -6.88 -9.72 -30.10
C ALA A 93 -6.61 -8.29 -29.60
N SER A 94 -7.64 -7.46 -29.46
CA SER A 94 -7.49 -6.10 -28.93
C SER A 94 -7.07 -6.11 -27.45
N LEU A 95 -7.70 -6.95 -26.62
CA LEU A 95 -7.33 -7.11 -25.23
C LEU A 95 -5.89 -7.66 -25.05
N LYS A 96 -5.49 -8.60 -25.91
CA LYS A 96 -4.11 -9.10 -25.97
C LYS A 96 -3.13 -7.96 -26.20
N ASN A 97 -3.41 -7.04 -27.13
CA ASN A 97 -2.53 -5.91 -27.42
C ASN A 97 -2.38 -5.02 -26.18
N ILE A 98 -3.48 -4.70 -25.46
CA ILE A 98 -3.42 -3.90 -24.24
C ILE A 98 -2.58 -4.60 -23.16
N VAL A 99 -2.81 -5.90 -22.94
CA VAL A 99 -2.03 -6.67 -21.97
C VAL A 99 -0.56 -6.74 -22.37
N THR A 100 -0.27 -6.91 -23.68
CA THR A 100 1.11 -6.90 -24.19
C THR A 100 1.78 -5.57 -23.93
N SER A 101 1.14 -4.45 -24.29
CA SER A 101 1.69 -3.11 -24.06
C SER A 101 1.92 -2.82 -22.58
N LEU A 102 0.98 -3.20 -21.69
CA LEU A 102 1.16 -3.08 -20.25
C LEU A 102 2.38 -3.89 -19.78
N LEU A 103 2.49 -5.15 -20.19
CA LEU A 103 3.62 -5.99 -19.81
C LEU A 103 4.94 -5.41 -20.35
N GLU A 104 5.00 -4.95 -21.62
CA GLU A 104 6.19 -4.34 -22.22
C GLU A 104 6.65 -3.11 -21.43
N GLU A 105 5.74 -2.22 -21.08
CA GLU A 105 6.05 -1.03 -20.27
C GLU A 105 6.50 -1.34 -18.83
N HIS A 106 6.22 -2.54 -18.36
CA HIS A 106 6.65 -3.03 -17.05
C HIS A 106 7.87 -3.98 -17.14
N GLY A 107 8.60 -3.97 -18.26
CA GLY A 107 9.77 -4.82 -18.46
C GLY A 107 9.42 -6.27 -18.82
N GLY A 108 8.26 -6.48 -19.43
CA GLY A 108 7.78 -7.78 -19.89
C GLY A 108 7.12 -8.65 -18.82
N ILE A 109 6.99 -8.15 -17.58
CA ILE A 109 6.57 -8.95 -16.42
C ILE A 109 5.79 -8.10 -15.43
N MET A 110 4.66 -8.63 -14.94
CA MET A 110 3.90 -8.02 -13.85
C MET A 110 3.42 -9.08 -12.86
N GLU A 111 3.36 -8.72 -11.57
CA GLU A 111 2.67 -9.53 -10.56
C GLU A 111 1.18 -9.62 -10.90
N GLN A 112 0.58 -10.79 -10.64
CA GLN A 112 -0.79 -11.10 -11.08
C GLN A 112 -1.81 -10.06 -10.61
N GLN A 113 -1.83 -9.73 -9.31
CA GLN A 113 -2.80 -8.78 -8.78
C GLN A 113 -2.55 -7.36 -9.29
N TYR A 114 -1.29 -6.99 -9.48
CA TYR A 114 -0.91 -5.70 -10.01
C TYR A 114 -1.33 -5.52 -11.47
N LEU A 115 -1.21 -6.55 -12.32
CA LEU A 115 -1.73 -6.54 -13.68
C LEU A 115 -3.25 -6.43 -13.70
N ILE A 116 -3.95 -7.21 -12.85
CA ILE A 116 -5.41 -7.17 -12.72
C ILE A 116 -5.86 -5.78 -12.27
N ASP A 117 -5.19 -5.17 -11.30
CA ASP A 117 -5.51 -3.83 -10.83
C ASP A 117 -5.36 -2.80 -11.97
N ASN A 118 -4.28 -2.85 -12.75
CA ASN A 118 -4.09 -1.96 -13.90
C ASN A 118 -5.23 -2.10 -14.92
N LEU A 119 -5.56 -3.33 -15.34
CA LEU A 119 -6.67 -3.57 -16.26
C LEU A 119 -8.01 -3.10 -15.71
N SER A 120 -8.26 -3.34 -14.42
CA SER A 120 -9.49 -2.92 -13.75
C SER A 120 -9.64 -1.40 -13.72
N TYR A 121 -8.59 -0.66 -13.38
CA TYR A 121 -8.61 0.80 -13.36
C TYR A 121 -8.72 1.40 -14.78
N LEU A 122 -8.01 0.85 -15.76
CA LEU A 122 -8.17 1.27 -17.16
C LEU A 122 -9.61 1.06 -17.63
N SER A 123 -10.23 -0.04 -17.23
CA SER A 123 -11.63 -0.32 -17.61
C SER A 123 -12.66 0.63 -16.98
N LEU A 124 -12.35 1.23 -15.82
CA LEU A 124 -13.23 2.24 -15.22
C LEU A 124 -13.34 3.52 -16.06
N LEU A 125 -12.45 3.73 -17.03
CA LEU A 125 -12.56 4.82 -18.02
C LEU A 125 -13.68 4.56 -19.05
N ALA A 126 -14.12 3.31 -19.24
CA ALA A 126 -15.26 2.95 -20.07
C ALA A 126 -16.58 3.33 -19.37
N LYS A 127 -17.53 3.90 -20.14
CA LYS A 127 -18.79 4.46 -19.60
C LYS A 127 -19.63 3.43 -18.82
N HIS A 128 -19.68 2.18 -19.28
CA HIS A 128 -20.54 1.15 -18.69
C HIS A 128 -19.95 0.54 -17.40
N ASN A 129 -18.64 0.65 -17.18
CA ASN A 129 -17.98 0.07 -16.01
C ASN A 129 -18.03 0.95 -14.74
N GLN A 130 -18.47 2.22 -14.86
CA GLN A 130 -18.46 3.18 -13.74
C GLN A 130 -19.32 2.76 -12.54
N ASN A 131 -20.30 1.90 -12.73
CA ASN A 131 -21.20 1.39 -11.70
C ASN A 131 -20.85 -0.03 -11.21
N ILE A 132 -19.79 -0.64 -11.73
CA ILE A 132 -19.39 -1.99 -11.35
C ILE A 132 -18.42 -1.91 -10.16
N GLU A 133 -18.64 -2.76 -9.15
CA GLU A 133 -17.70 -2.88 -8.03
C GLU A 133 -16.31 -3.28 -8.53
N LEU A 134 -15.26 -2.64 -8.02
CA LEU A 134 -13.88 -2.90 -8.42
C LEU A 134 -13.48 -4.38 -8.26
N ASP A 135 -13.98 -5.05 -7.20
CA ASP A 135 -13.70 -6.46 -6.97
C ASP A 135 -14.37 -7.38 -8.01
N VAL A 136 -15.50 -6.97 -8.58
CA VAL A 136 -16.13 -7.67 -9.70
C VAL A 136 -15.28 -7.50 -10.96
N LEU A 137 -14.81 -6.28 -11.25
CA LEU A 137 -13.90 -6.03 -12.37
C LEU A 137 -12.60 -6.84 -12.25
N ARG A 138 -12.02 -6.90 -11.07
CA ARG A 138 -10.86 -7.75 -10.78
C ARG A 138 -11.12 -9.22 -11.10
N ASN A 139 -12.28 -9.73 -10.72
CA ASN A 139 -12.68 -11.09 -11.02
C ASN A 139 -12.85 -11.33 -12.53
N HIS A 140 -13.36 -10.34 -13.26
CA HIS A 140 -13.46 -10.42 -14.73
C HIS A 140 -12.09 -10.58 -15.37
N TYR A 141 -11.13 -9.72 -15.02
CA TYR A 141 -9.78 -9.79 -15.61
C TYR A 141 -8.99 -11.02 -15.14
N ASP A 142 -9.17 -11.46 -13.89
CA ASP A 142 -8.60 -12.73 -13.41
C ASP A 142 -9.12 -13.91 -14.24
N PHE A 143 -10.43 -13.96 -14.51
CA PHE A 143 -11.04 -14.98 -15.38
C PHE A 143 -10.50 -14.91 -16.82
N VAL A 144 -10.44 -13.72 -17.40
CA VAL A 144 -9.94 -13.51 -18.76
C VAL A 144 -8.49 -13.94 -18.90
N LEU A 145 -7.61 -13.50 -18.01
CA LEU A 145 -6.20 -13.85 -18.03
C LEU A 145 -6.00 -15.36 -17.84
N LEU A 146 -6.59 -15.96 -16.80
CA LEU A 146 -6.35 -17.37 -16.44
C LEU A 146 -7.01 -18.36 -17.40
N LYS A 147 -8.13 -18.00 -18.04
CA LYS A 147 -8.92 -18.95 -18.84
C LYS A 147 -8.95 -18.62 -20.33
N LEU A 148 -8.91 -17.36 -20.69
CA LEU A 148 -9.10 -16.95 -22.07
C LEU A 148 -7.78 -16.55 -22.76
N LEU A 149 -6.85 -15.93 -22.02
CA LEU A 149 -5.54 -15.50 -22.51
C LEU A 149 -4.38 -16.42 -22.08
N SER A 150 -4.66 -17.52 -21.40
CA SER A 150 -3.65 -18.48 -20.92
C SER A 150 -2.74 -19.05 -22.03
N ASP A 151 -3.20 -19.04 -23.29
CA ASP A 151 -2.43 -19.54 -24.42
C ASP A 151 -1.54 -18.45 -25.04
N GLU A 152 -1.71 -17.17 -24.65
CA GLU A 152 -1.01 -16.00 -25.21
C GLU A 152 0.14 -15.52 -24.33
N PHE A 153 0.03 -15.66 -23.02
CA PHE A 153 1.01 -15.23 -22.04
C PHE A 153 1.43 -16.40 -21.13
N ASP A 154 2.64 -16.32 -20.60
CA ASP A 154 3.11 -17.28 -19.62
C ASP A 154 2.72 -16.86 -18.21
N HIS A 155 2.06 -17.77 -17.48
CA HIS A 155 1.78 -17.60 -16.06
C HIS A 155 2.86 -18.32 -15.25
N VAL A 156 3.73 -17.57 -14.59
CA VAL A 156 4.82 -18.08 -13.75
C VAL A 156 4.31 -18.20 -12.32
N LYS A 157 4.39 -19.41 -11.78
CA LYS A 157 4.00 -19.64 -10.38
C LYS A 157 5.00 -19.01 -9.43
N GLU A 158 4.51 -18.63 -8.26
CA GLU A 158 5.32 -18.11 -7.17
C GLU A 158 6.49 -19.06 -6.82
N ASN A 159 7.58 -18.46 -6.38
CA ASN A 159 8.74 -19.16 -5.83
C ASN A 159 9.19 -18.56 -4.50
N ASN A 160 10.46 -18.71 -4.14
CA ASN A 160 11.00 -18.14 -2.90
C ASN A 160 11.17 -16.62 -2.95
N TYR A 161 11.26 -15.99 -4.14
CA TYR A 161 11.57 -14.56 -4.31
C TYR A 161 10.37 -13.74 -4.71
N TYR A 162 9.49 -14.27 -5.56
CA TYR A 162 8.37 -13.54 -6.14
C TYR A 162 7.04 -14.30 -6.05
N ASN A 163 5.94 -13.55 -6.10
CA ASN A 163 4.56 -14.02 -6.18
C ASN A 163 4.23 -14.49 -7.61
N ASN A 164 3.00 -14.96 -7.86
CA ASN A 164 2.55 -15.33 -9.21
C ASN A 164 2.72 -14.14 -10.17
N LEU A 165 3.32 -14.42 -11.34
CA LEU A 165 3.61 -13.41 -12.36
C LEU A 165 2.94 -13.77 -13.69
N TRP A 166 2.57 -12.73 -14.44
CA TRP A 166 2.32 -12.82 -15.86
C TRP A 166 3.50 -12.24 -16.63
N LYS A 167 3.90 -12.91 -17.70
CA LYS A 167 4.98 -12.44 -18.57
C LYS A 167 4.68 -12.66 -20.05
N ILE A 168 5.32 -11.87 -20.88
CA ILE A 168 5.34 -12.10 -22.31
C ILE A 168 6.05 -13.44 -22.59
N LYS A 169 5.56 -14.20 -23.57
CA LYS A 169 6.21 -15.45 -23.97
C LYS A 169 7.68 -15.22 -24.30
N PHE A 170 8.50 -16.14 -23.82
CA PHE A 170 9.97 -16.11 -24.01
C PHE A 170 10.71 -14.96 -23.29
N ALA A 171 10.03 -14.08 -22.54
CA ALA A 171 10.73 -13.13 -21.69
C ALA A 171 11.53 -13.85 -20.60
N GLU A 172 12.79 -13.45 -20.45
CA GLU A 172 13.65 -13.98 -19.38
C GLU A 172 13.31 -13.33 -18.04
N ILE A 173 13.39 -14.09 -16.95
CA ILE A 173 13.05 -13.65 -15.60
C ILE A 173 14.24 -13.63 -14.63
N ASN A 174 15.43 -14.04 -15.06
CA ASN A 174 16.60 -14.16 -14.19
C ASN A 174 16.99 -12.84 -13.51
N HIS A 175 16.83 -11.71 -14.22
CA HIS A 175 17.11 -10.37 -13.68
C HIS A 175 16.21 -10.01 -12.49
N ILE A 176 15.00 -10.59 -12.37
CA ILE A 176 14.09 -10.32 -11.25
C ILE A 176 14.71 -10.82 -9.95
N GLU A 177 15.17 -12.06 -9.96
CA GLU A 177 15.76 -12.69 -8.77
C GLU A 177 17.01 -11.93 -8.32
N GLU A 178 17.88 -11.54 -9.26
CA GLU A 178 19.08 -10.77 -8.95
C GLU A 178 18.76 -9.42 -8.32
N VAL A 179 17.78 -8.66 -8.88
CA VAL A 179 17.37 -7.37 -8.31
C VAL A 179 16.71 -7.54 -6.95
N LEU A 180 15.84 -8.54 -6.78
CA LEU A 180 15.16 -8.79 -5.51
C LEU A 180 16.14 -9.26 -4.41
N GLN A 181 17.13 -10.09 -4.75
CA GLN A 181 18.19 -10.49 -3.82
C GLN A 181 19.06 -9.30 -3.41
N TYR A 182 19.45 -8.45 -4.37
CA TYR A 182 20.17 -7.21 -4.08
C TYR A 182 19.39 -6.33 -3.11
N LEU A 183 18.10 -6.09 -3.36
CA LEU A 183 17.26 -5.28 -2.49
C LEU A 183 17.13 -5.87 -1.08
N LEU A 184 16.94 -7.18 -0.96
CA LEU A 184 16.87 -7.83 0.34
C LEU A 184 18.15 -7.61 1.14
N ALA A 185 19.32 -7.80 0.52
CA ALA A 185 20.62 -7.54 1.16
C ALA A 185 20.75 -6.08 1.60
N GLN A 186 20.31 -5.12 0.77
CA GLN A 186 20.33 -3.70 1.12
C GLN A 186 19.41 -3.38 2.31
N PHE A 187 18.21 -3.94 2.37
CA PHE A 187 17.32 -3.76 3.51
C PHE A 187 17.90 -4.38 4.80
N GLU A 188 18.51 -5.54 4.73
CA GLU A 188 19.17 -6.20 5.88
C GLU A 188 20.36 -5.40 6.40
N GLU A 189 21.12 -4.74 5.51
CA GLU A 189 22.24 -3.88 5.86
C GLU A 189 21.77 -2.56 6.48
N LEU A 190 20.87 -1.85 5.80
CA LEU A 190 20.37 -0.53 6.19
C LEU A 190 19.50 -0.57 7.44
N LYS A 191 18.79 -1.67 7.69
CA LYS A 191 17.84 -1.88 8.80
C LYS A 191 16.82 -0.74 8.97
N LYS A 192 16.38 -0.14 7.87
CA LYS A 192 15.39 0.94 7.83
C LYS A 192 14.40 0.75 6.71
N VAL A 193 13.18 1.26 6.90
CA VAL A 193 12.17 1.34 5.84
C VAL A 193 12.49 2.51 4.90
N LEU A 194 12.19 2.34 3.60
CA LEU A 194 12.48 3.30 2.54
C LEU A 194 11.20 3.67 1.78
N LYS A 195 11.17 4.86 1.20
CA LYS A 195 10.12 5.25 0.26
C LYS A 195 10.41 4.67 -1.14
N THR A 196 9.38 4.57 -1.97
CA THR A 196 9.50 4.07 -3.35
C THR A 196 10.58 4.80 -4.14
N GLU A 197 10.65 6.12 -4.00
CA GLU A 197 11.67 6.96 -4.66
C GLU A 197 13.10 6.62 -4.22
N GLU A 198 13.30 6.41 -2.91
CA GLU A 198 14.61 6.03 -2.37
C GLU A 198 15.07 4.67 -2.92
N ILE A 199 14.13 3.72 -3.07
CA ILE A 199 14.44 2.37 -3.60
C ILE A 199 14.74 2.43 -5.10
N ILE A 200 13.95 3.15 -5.88
CA ILE A 200 14.21 3.33 -7.32
C ILE A 200 15.61 3.91 -7.52
N ASN A 201 15.98 4.95 -6.77
CA ASN A 201 17.30 5.55 -6.83
C ASN A 201 18.40 4.59 -6.36
N LEU A 202 18.15 3.78 -5.33
CA LEU A 202 19.07 2.76 -4.85
C LEU A 202 19.36 1.72 -5.95
N ILE A 203 18.31 1.23 -6.63
CA ILE A 203 18.49 0.26 -7.72
C ILE A 203 19.25 0.89 -8.87
N LYS A 204 18.87 2.09 -9.33
CA LYS A 204 19.50 2.79 -10.47
C LYS A 204 21.01 2.99 -10.28
N ASN A 205 21.45 3.19 -9.05
CA ASN A 205 22.88 3.38 -8.72
C ASN A 205 23.64 2.06 -8.52
N SER A 206 23.01 0.90 -8.72
CA SER A 206 23.60 -0.42 -8.49
C SER A 206 24.22 -1.03 -9.77
N GLU A 207 25.21 -1.90 -9.59
CA GLU A 207 25.78 -2.71 -10.67
C GLU A 207 24.74 -3.65 -11.30
N VAL A 208 23.76 -4.12 -10.50
CA VAL A 208 22.66 -4.98 -10.97
C VAL A 208 21.80 -4.25 -11.98
N TYR A 209 21.54 -2.96 -11.77
CA TYR A 209 20.82 -2.14 -12.74
C TYR A 209 21.59 -2.01 -14.05
N GLN A 210 22.88 -1.66 -14.01
CA GLN A 210 23.73 -1.53 -15.19
C GLN A 210 23.77 -2.81 -16.01
N LYS A 211 23.85 -3.98 -15.35
CA LYS A 211 23.83 -5.29 -16.00
C LYS A 211 22.53 -5.56 -16.78
N HIS A 212 21.39 -5.04 -16.30
CA HIS A 212 20.06 -5.34 -16.84
C HIS A 212 19.34 -4.10 -17.41
N GLU A 213 20.03 -3.00 -17.62
CA GLU A 213 19.46 -1.71 -18.01
C GLU A 213 18.54 -1.81 -19.23
N ALA A 214 18.95 -2.56 -20.26
CA ALA A 214 18.15 -2.74 -21.49
C ALA A 214 16.76 -3.37 -21.24
N LYS A 215 16.58 -4.14 -20.18
CA LYS A 215 15.31 -4.76 -19.79
C LYS A 215 14.49 -3.86 -18.86
N LEU A 216 15.10 -2.84 -18.29
CA LEU A 216 14.54 -1.95 -17.29
C LEU A 216 14.24 -0.54 -17.84
N LEU A 217 14.66 -0.26 -19.09
CA LEU A 217 14.32 0.94 -19.84
C LEU A 217 13.21 0.61 -20.84
N VAL A 218 12.07 1.29 -20.74
CA VAL A 218 10.90 1.05 -21.58
C VAL A 218 10.23 2.34 -22.04
N SER A 219 9.43 2.23 -23.11
CA SER A 219 8.53 3.30 -23.54
C SER A 219 7.44 3.57 -22.49
N ASN A 220 6.92 4.79 -22.46
CA ASN A 220 5.99 5.23 -21.42
C ASN A 220 4.71 5.79 -22.07
N ASN A 221 3.72 4.93 -22.34
CA ASN A 221 2.45 5.29 -22.96
C ASN A 221 1.30 5.27 -21.97
N PHE A 222 1.33 4.37 -20.96
CA PHE A 222 0.29 4.27 -19.94
C PHE A 222 0.63 5.05 -18.67
N ASP A 223 -0.30 5.89 -18.23
CA ASP A 223 -0.24 6.52 -16.90
C ASP A 223 -0.88 5.59 -15.85
N ILE A 224 -0.05 5.06 -14.96
CA ILE A 224 -0.48 4.19 -13.87
C ILE A 224 -0.78 4.94 -12.56
N SER A 225 -0.75 6.27 -12.55
CA SER A 225 -0.95 7.09 -11.35
C SER A 225 -2.26 6.75 -10.65
N HIS A 226 -3.32 6.44 -11.39
CA HIS A 226 -4.61 6.07 -10.81
C HIS A 226 -4.59 4.73 -10.06
N VAL A 227 -3.74 3.78 -10.48
CA VAL A 227 -3.60 2.46 -9.85
C VAL A 227 -2.83 2.54 -8.54
N ILE A 228 -1.78 3.38 -8.52
CA ILE A 228 -0.89 3.53 -7.37
C ILE A 228 -1.33 4.62 -6.40
N LYS A 229 -2.32 5.44 -6.78
CA LYS A 229 -2.83 6.53 -5.95
C LYS A 229 -3.36 6.02 -4.61
N ASN A 230 -2.89 6.63 -3.53
CA ASN A 230 -3.32 6.33 -2.19
C ASN A 230 -3.75 7.61 -1.46
N HIS A 231 -4.86 7.56 -0.71
CA HIS A 231 -5.38 8.71 0.03
C HIS A 231 -4.61 8.99 1.34
N ARG A 232 -3.81 8.05 1.81
CA ARG A 232 -3.08 8.14 3.09
C ARG A 232 -1.66 8.66 2.94
N PHE A 233 -1.04 8.43 1.77
CA PHE A 233 0.30 8.92 1.47
C PHE A 233 0.41 9.29 0.00
N LYS A 234 1.36 10.14 -0.30
CA LYS A 234 1.63 10.60 -1.66
C LYS A 234 2.91 9.95 -2.17
N GLU A 235 2.80 9.34 -3.35
CA GLU A 235 3.95 8.81 -4.10
C GLU A 235 4.45 9.84 -5.12
N ASN A 236 5.67 9.69 -5.56
CA ASN A 236 6.17 10.39 -6.74
C ASN A 236 5.71 9.63 -7.99
N TYR A 237 4.51 9.98 -8.46
CA TYR A 237 3.86 9.28 -9.59
C TYR A 237 4.65 9.40 -10.88
N ASP A 238 5.28 10.55 -11.14
CA ASP A 238 6.08 10.80 -12.33
C ASP A 238 7.28 9.86 -12.37
N LEU A 239 8.02 9.78 -11.27
CA LEU A 239 9.16 8.87 -11.14
C LEU A 239 8.76 7.39 -11.30
N ILE A 240 7.61 7.00 -10.73
CA ILE A 240 7.12 5.61 -10.86
C ILE A 240 6.72 5.33 -12.31
N ASN A 241 6.05 6.27 -12.97
CA ASN A 241 5.69 6.16 -14.39
C ASN A 241 6.91 6.03 -15.28
N GLU A 242 7.97 6.80 -15.02
CA GLU A 242 9.23 6.70 -15.75
C GLU A 242 9.96 5.37 -15.52
N HIS A 243 9.76 4.75 -14.35
CA HIS A 243 10.47 3.53 -13.93
C HIS A 243 9.52 2.38 -13.59
N LYS A 244 8.47 2.19 -14.39
CA LYS A 244 7.47 1.11 -14.20
C LYS A 244 8.09 -0.28 -14.01
N PRO A 245 9.15 -0.69 -14.76
CA PRO A 245 9.78 -1.99 -14.53
C PRO A 245 10.31 -2.15 -13.10
N LEU A 246 10.96 -1.13 -12.55
CA LEU A 246 11.48 -1.19 -11.18
C LEU A 246 10.35 -1.28 -10.15
N TYR A 247 9.28 -0.51 -10.36
CA TYR A 247 8.10 -0.59 -9.51
C TYR A 247 7.40 -1.96 -9.62
N SER A 248 7.32 -2.52 -10.83
CA SER A 248 6.77 -3.87 -11.06
C SER A 248 7.58 -4.94 -10.33
N LEU A 249 8.91 -4.84 -10.32
CA LEU A 249 9.77 -5.73 -9.54
C LEU A 249 9.50 -5.64 -8.03
N LEU A 250 9.37 -4.43 -7.49
CA LEU A 250 9.00 -4.24 -6.07
C LEU A 250 7.65 -4.91 -5.75
N ARG A 251 6.65 -4.70 -6.60
CA ARG A 251 5.32 -5.29 -6.46
C ARG A 251 5.34 -6.81 -6.54
N SER A 252 6.25 -7.38 -7.32
CA SER A 252 6.38 -8.83 -7.48
C SER A 252 7.00 -9.53 -6.28
N SER A 253 7.74 -8.83 -5.44
CA SER A 253 8.50 -9.41 -4.33
C SER A 253 7.61 -10.15 -3.32
N LYS A 254 8.06 -11.33 -2.89
CA LYS A 254 7.44 -12.09 -1.80
C LYS A 254 7.92 -11.64 -0.41
N HIS A 255 9.13 -11.09 -0.33
CA HIS A 255 9.77 -10.72 0.93
C HIS A 255 9.66 -9.24 1.26
N LEU A 256 9.47 -8.40 0.25
CA LEU A 256 9.29 -6.97 0.42
C LEU A 256 7.82 -6.60 0.39
N GLY A 257 7.44 -5.63 1.19
CA GLY A 257 6.09 -5.08 1.21
C GLY A 257 6.08 -3.61 1.52
N GLN A 258 4.96 -2.98 1.19
CA GLN A 258 4.71 -1.57 1.48
C GLN A 258 3.70 -1.45 2.62
N ASN A 259 4.02 -0.66 3.64
CA ASN A 259 3.11 -0.42 4.74
C ASN A 259 2.01 0.62 4.39
N LYS A 260 1.08 0.84 5.31
CA LYS A 260 -0.06 1.77 5.12
C LYS A 260 0.34 3.25 5.04
N PHE A 261 1.62 3.59 5.21
CA PHE A 261 2.19 4.93 5.12
C PHE A 261 3.15 5.12 3.93
N GLY A 262 3.23 4.13 3.03
CA GLY A 262 4.02 4.19 1.81
C GLY A 262 5.48 3.80 1.95
N TYR A 263 5.89 3.28 3.09
CA TYR A 263 7.25 2.80 3.30
C TYR A 263 7.37 1.32 2.96
N TRP A 264 8.42 0.97 2.25
CA TRP A 264 8.83 -0.39 1.92
C TRP A 264 9.84 -0.95 2.91
N GLY A 265 9.83 -2.24 3.08
CA GLY A 265 10.78 -2.99 3.88
C GLY A 265 10.50 -4.48 3.83
N ILE A 266 11.21 -5.25 4.65
CA ILE A 266 11.02 -6.70 4.72
C ILE A 266 9.69 -7.00 5.42
N ASN A 267 8.88 -7.89 4.84
CA ASN A 267 7.53 -8.24 5.31
C ASN A 267 7.48 -8.72 6.78
N SER A 268 8.58 -9.30 7.28
CA SER A 268 8.65 -9.72 8.69
C SER A 268 8.84 -8.56 9.68
N TRP A 269 9.20 -7.37 9.21
CA TRP A 269 9.43 -6.22 10.07
C TRP A 269 8.13 -5.66 10.65
N PRO A 270 8.13 -5.28 11.94
CA PRO A 270 6.98 -4.66 12.57
C PRO A 270 6.51 -3.37 11.90
N GLU A 271 7.43 -2.63 11.28
CA GLU A 271 7.15 -1.41 10.53
C GLU A 271 6.38 -1.65 9.24
N ILE A 272 6.47 -2.87 8.68
CA ILE A 272 5.76 -3.24 7.45
C ILE A 272 4.46 -3.96 7.77
N MET A 273 4.52 -5.02 8.59
CA MET A 273 3.34 -5.79 9.01
C MET A 273 3.19 -5.78 10.54
N PRO A 274 2.56 -4.73 11.11
CA PRO A 274 2.38 -4.62 12.55
C PRO A 274 1.40 -5.69 13.07
N LYS A 275 1.90 -6.67 13.82
CA LYS A 275 1.10 -7.79 14.36
C LYS A 275 0.47 -7.47 15.72
N THR A 276 1.10 -6.62 16.53
CA THR A 276 0.65 -6.27 17.87
C THR A 276 0.06 -4.86 17.92
N ILE A 277 -0.70 -4.56 18.97
CA ILE A 277 -1.24 -3.21 19.18
C ILE A 277 -0.08 -2.21 19.40
N ASN A 278 0.97 -2.63 20.09
CA ASN A 278 2.17 -1.83 20.34
C ASN A 278 2.88 -1.42 19.03
N HIS A 279 3.05 -2.35 18.08
CA HIS A 279 3.61 -2.04 16.76
C HIS A 279 2.76 -1.00 16.00
N LYS A 280 1.42 -1.10 16.09
CA LYS A 280 0.50 -0.14 15.45
C LYS A 280 0.61 1.24 16.08
N ILE A 281 0.68 1.32 17.42
CA ILE A 281 0.88 2.56 18.17
C ILE A 281 2.19 3.25 17.71
N TYR A 282 3.30 2.50 17.72
CA TYR A 282 4.59 3.03 17.32
C TYR A 282 4.60 3.60 15.90
N LEU A 283 4.03 2.86 14.94
CA LEU A 283 3.92 3.32 13.55
C LEU A 283 3.11 4.61 13.41
N ILE A 284 1.99 4.71 14.11
CA ILE A 284 1.14 5.91 14.06
C ILE A 284 1.88 7.10 14.64
N MET A 285 2.51 6.94 15.80
CA MET A 285 3.23 8.03 16.45
C MET A 285 4.41 8.48 15.60
N ARG A 286 5.23 7.52 15.09
CA ARG A 286 6.36 7.81 14.23
C ARG A 286 5.96 8.54 12.94
N ASN A 287 4.85 8.10 12.31
CA ASN A 287 4.34 8.76 11.10
C ASN A 287 3.74 10.13 11.39
N SER A 288 3.12 10.32 12.54
CA SER A 288 2.58 11.62 12.97
C SER A 288 3.66 12.66 13.27
N GLY A 289 4.84 12.22 13.72
CA GLY A 289 5.96 13.09 14.12
C GLY A 289 5.67 14.01 15.29
N LYS A 290 4.55 13.82 16.01
CA LYS A 290 4.10 14.67 17.13
C LYS A 290 3.40 13.85 18.21
N PRO A 291 3.38 14.37 19.45
CA PRO A 291 2.63 13.74 20.54
C PRO A 291 1.14 13.60 20.23
N LEU A 292 0.56 12.48 20.63
CA LEU A 292 -0.84 12.15 20.42
C LEU A 292 -1.54 11.72 21.70
N HIS A 293 -2.84 12.00 21.79
CA HIS A 293 -3.68 11.48 22.86
C HIS A 293 -4.01 9.99 22.57
N PHE A 294 -4.03 9.14 23.60
CA PHE A 294 -4.26 7.70 23.44
C PHE A 294 -5.57 7.35 22.71
N LYS A 295 -6.61 8.18 22.85
CA LYS A 295 -7.88 8.01 22.13
C LYS A 295 -7.71 8.27 20.62
N ASP A 296 -6.93 9.29 20.26
CA ASP A 296 -6.67 9.63 18.86
C ASP A 296 -5.84 8.53 18.20
N ILE A 297 -4.86 7.96 18.92
CA ILE A 297 -4.10 6.80 18.46
C ILE A 297 -5.04 5.62 18.18
N ALA A 298 -5.95 5.30 19.12
CA ALA A 298 -6.91 4.21 18.93
C ALA A 298 -7.85 4.45 17.73
N ASN A 299 -8.34 5.68 17.57
CA ASN A 299 -9.18 6.05 16.42
C ASN A 299 -8.41 5.88 15.11
N THR A 300 -7.18 6.37 15.04
CA THR A 300 -6.32 6.25 13.86
C THR A 300 -6.01 4.78 13.51
N ILE A 301 -5.78 3.91 14.54
CA ILE A 301 -5.63 2.45 14.29
C ILE A 301 -6.88 1.90 13.60
N ASN A 302 -8.06 2.30 14.08
CA ASN A 302 -9.33 1.81 13.55
C ASN A 302 -9.64 2.34 12.15
N GLU A 303 -9.29 3.58 11.85
CA GLU A 303 -9.41 4.20 10.51
C GLU A 303 -8.48 3.55 9.50
N ILE A 304 -7.23 3.27 9.89
CA ILE A 304 -6.23 2.64 9.02
C ILE A 304 -6.60 1.17 8.76
N SER A 305 -7.20 0.50 9.76
CA SER A 305 -7.59 -0.90 9.66
C SER A 305 -6.45 -1.82 9.20
N PHE A 306 -5.38 -1.92 10.00
CA PHE A 306 -4.18 -2.69 9.65
C PHE A 306 -4.48 -4.16 9.34
N ASP A 307 -5.34 -4.79 10.15
CA ASP A 307 -5.67 -6.23 10.09
C ASP A 307 -7.18 -6.51 10.33
N GLY A 308 -8.03 -5.50 10.17
CA GLY A 308 -9.48 -5.60 10.41
C GLY A 308 -9.89 -5.66 11.88
N LYS A 309 -8.93 -5.76 12.82
CA LYS A 309 -9.22 -5.77 14.26
C LYS A 309 -9.30 -4.35 14.79
N LYS A 310 -10.35 -4.09 15.58
CA LYS A 310 -10.55 -2.79 16.21
C LYS A 310 -9.70 -2.65 17.49
N ALA A 311 -9.05 -1.51 17.65
CA ALA A 311 -8.32 -1.14 18.86
C ALA A 311 -9.24 -0.50 19.88
N ASN A 312 -9.19 -0.97 21.14
CA ASN A 312 -9.88 -0.34 22.26
C ASN A 312 -8.95 0.74 22.86
N PRO A 313 -9.46 1.98 23.13
CA PRO A 313 -8.66 3.02 23.77
C PRO A 313 -8.00 2.62 25.08
N ALA A 314 -8.67 1.81 25.91
CA ALA A 314 -8.11 1.31 27.17
C ALA A 314 -6.90 0.39 26.93
N THR A 315 -6.96 -0.49 25.93
CA THR A 315 -5.83 -1.35 25.55
C THR A 315 -4.65 -0.52 25.05
N VAL A 316 -4.91 0.49 24.19
CA VAL A 316 -3.88 1.42 23.72
C VAL A 316 -3.23 2.16 24.87
N HIS A 317 -4.02 2.65 25.82
CA HIS A 317 -3.53 3.35 27.02
C HIS A 317 -2.65 2.45 27.89
N ASN A 318 -3.05 1.21 28.12
CA ASN A 318 -2.25 0.25 28.88
C ASN A 318 -0.91 -0.07 28.21
N GLU A 319 -0.89 -0.29 26.88
CA GLU A 319 0.35 -0.51 26.12
C GLU A 319 1.31 0.69 26.22
N LEU A 320 0.75 1.92 26.15
CA LEU A 320 1.55 3.15 26.27
C LEU A 320 2.16 3.34 27.66
N ILE A 321 1.54 2.78 28.72
CA ILE A 321 2.08 2.82 30.08
C ILE A 321 3.15 1.75 30.28
N LEU A 322 2.97 0.57 29.70
CA LEU A 322 3.82 -0.59 29.95
C LEU A 322 5.14 -0.55 29.19
N ASP A 323 5.22 0.13 28.05
CA ASP A 323 6.42 0.15 27.22
C ASP A 323 7.19 1.48 27.39
N ASP A 324 8.44 1.38 27.84
CA ASP A 324 9.34 2.51 28.10
C ASP A 324 9.70 3.36 26.86
N LYS A 325 9.30 2.93 25.65
CA LYS A 325 9.42 3.73 24.44
C LYS A 325 8.52 4.96 24.45
N TYR A 326 7.45 4.94 25.26
CA TYR A 326 6.46 5.98 25.30
C TYR A 326 6.57 6.79 26.60
N ILE A 327 6.40 8.10 26.45
CA ILE A 327 6.47 9.04 27.57
C ILE A 327 5.17 9.80 27.70
N LEU A 328 4.57 9.81 28.88
CA LEU A 328 3.41 10.62 29.21
C LEU A 328 3.84 12.09 29.41
N ILE A 329 3.43 12.98 28.52
CA ILE A 329 3.81 14.40 28.54
C ILE A 329 2.66 15.35 28.83
N GLY A 330 1.45 14.84 28.96
CA GLY A 330 0.24 15.59 29.25
C GLY A 330 -0.88 14.66 29.71
N ARG A 331 -2.09 15.17 29.93
CA ARG A 331 -3.25 14.35 30.33
C ARG A 331 -3.64 13.40 29.20
N GLY A 332 -3.18 12.13 29.28
CA GLY A 332 -3.41 11.10 28.26
C GLY A 332 -2.67 11.33 26.93
N ILE A 333 -1.73 12.28 26.86
CA ILE A 333 -0.92 12.60 25.69
C ILE A 333 0.44 11.94 25.86
N TYR A 334 0.85 11.16 24.85
CA TYR A 334 2.09 10.42 24.83
C TYR A 334 2.98 10.89 23.69
N ALA A 335 4.28 10.80 23.90
CA ALA A 335 5.34 11.03 22.92
C ALA A 335 6.26 9.81 22.85
N LEU A 336 7.03 9.69 21.77
CA LEU A 336 8.14 8.73 21.72
C LEU A 336 9.33 9.28 22.54
N LYS A 337 9.96 8.41 23.31
CA LYS A 337 11.14 8.75 24.10
C LYS A 337 12.28 9.31 23.25
N GLU A 338 12.45 8.78 22.05
CA GLU A 338 13.44 9.23 21.06
C GLU A 338 13.25 10.68 20.59
N TRP A 339 12.09 11.30 20.85
CA TRP A 339 11.85 12.71 20.53
C TRP A 339 12.39 13.69 21.58
N GLY A 340 13.04 13.19 22.63
CA GLY A 340 13.70 14.01 23.65
C GLY A 340 12.78 14.58 24.73
N TYR A 341 11.50 14.19 24.77
CA TYR A 341 10.60 14.58 25.86
C TYR A 341 10.98 13.94 27.19
N GLN A 342 10.70 14.65 28.28
CA GLN A 342 11.08 14.21 29.63
C GLN A 342 9.88 13.69 30.43
N ASN A 343 10.13 12.62 31.19
CA ASN A 343 9.18 12.07 32.16
C ASN A 343 9.05 12.95 33.40
N GLY A 344 7.94 12.80 34.11
CA GLY A 344 7.74 13.39 35.41
C GLY A 344 6.63 14.47 35.44
N THR A 345 6.45 15.12 36.56
CA THR A 345 5.55 16.27 36.72
C THR A 345 6.18 17.53 36.11
N VAL A 346 5.37 18.57 35.92
CA VAL A 346 5.92 19.86 35.45
C VAL A 346 6.97 20.41 36.42
N VAL A 347 6.82 20.13 37.73
CA VAL A 347 7.79 20.49 38.75
C VAL A 347 9.13 19.77 38.53
N ASP A 348 9.09 18.47 38.17
CA ASP A 348 10.30 17.69 37.93
C ASP A 348 11.04 18.20 36.67
N VAL A 349 10.30 18.52 35.59
CA VAL A 349 10.89 19.07 34.37
C VAL A 349 11.51 20.46 34.62
N VAL A 350 10.83 21.33 35.38
CA VAL A 350 11.39 22.65 35.80
C VAL A 350 12.66 22.44 36.63
N THR A 351 12.62 21.48 37.57
CA THR A 351 13.82 21.15 38.38
C THR A 351 14.99 20.74 37.51
N GLN A 352 14.74 19.87 36.54
CA GLN A 352 15.78 19.41 35.64
C GLN A 352 16.32 20.52 34.71
N VAL A 353 15.44 21.38 34.18
CA VAL A 353 15.84 22.54 33.39
C VAL A 353 16.79 23.44 34.18
N LEU A 354 16.46 23.73 35.43
CA LEU A 354 17.32 24.54 36.31
C LEU A 354 18.63 23.85 36.64
N LEU A 355 18.64 22.53 36.85
CA LEU A 355 19.85 21.74 37.07
C LEU A 355 20.78 21.74 35.86
N GLU A 356 20.22 21.53 34.67
CA GLU A 356 21.00 21.50 33.41
C GLU A 356 21.59 22.88 33.08
N HIS A 357 20.85 23.96 33.36
CA HIS A 357 21.33 25.32 33.12
C HIS A 357 22.41 25.76 34.12
N GLY A 358 22.37 25.24 35.34
CA GLY A 358 23.37 25.46 36.39
C GLY A 358 23.41 26.87 36.99
N GLN A 359 22.55 27.79 36.50
CA GLN A 359 22.45 29.19 36.97
C GLN A 359 20.96 29.57 37.10
N PRO A 360 20.62 30.60 37.90
CA PRO A 360 19.27 31.15 37.97
C PRO A 360 18.75 31.59 36.61
N MET A 361 17.52 31.21 36.27
CA MET A 361 16.86 31.53 35.00
C MET A 361 15.68 32.47 35.22
N THR A 362 15.39 33.28 34.23
CA THR A 362 14.14 34.05 34.18
C THR A 362 12.93 33.16 33.99
N LYS A 363 11.75 33.67 34.34
CA LYS A 363 10.51 32.93 34.14
C LYS A 363 10.26 32.60 32.67
N GLU A 364 10.57 33.51 31.79
CA GLU A 364 10.42 33.40 30.33
C GLU A 364 11.31 32.28 29.77
N GLU A 365 12.60 32.28 30.15
CA GLU A 365 13.56 31.20 29.76
C GLU A 365 13.13 29.83 30.26
N ILE A 366 12.64 29.73 31.49
CA ILE A 366 12.11 28.45 32.03
C ILE A 366 10.90 28.00 31.25
N ILE A 367 9.95 28.93 30.95
CA ILE A 367 8.74 28.56 30.17
C ILE A 367 9.14 28.03 28.81
N GLU A 368 10.02 28.72 28.08
CA GLU A 368 10.49 28.29 26.76
C GLU A 368 11.19 26.93 26.82
N SER A 369 12.11 26.75 27.77
CA SER A 369 12.82 25.48 27.96
C SER A 369 11.91 24.33 28.37
N VAL A 370 10.89 24.55 29.17
CA VAL A 370 9.91 23.52 29.57
C VAL A 370 8.97 23.19 28.41
N LEU A 371 8.53 24.17 27.63
CA LEU A 371 7.65 23.96 26.47
C LEU A 371 8.34 23.16 25.37
N SER A 372 9.66 23.26 25.22
CA SER A 372 10.42 22.42 24.30
C SER A 372 10.49 20.95 24.75
N LYS A 373 10.38 20.69 26.04
CA LYS A 373 10.52 19.34 26.66
C LYS A 373 9.20 18.70 27.05
N ARG A 374 8.09 19.47 27.10
CA ARG A 374 6.80 19.01 27.57
C ARG A 374 5.61 19.82 27.02
N LEU A 375 4.52 19.13 26.69
CA LEU A 375 3.29 19.77 26.19
C LEU A 375 2.42 20.23 27.37
N VAL A 376 2.58 21.46 27.82
CA VAL A 376 1.81 22.04 28.94
C VAL A 376 1.45 23.51 28.65
N LYS A 377 0.44 24.04 29.33
CA LYS A 377 0.14 25.46 29.26
C LYS A 377 1.10 26.26 30.14
N SER A 378 1.52 27.43 29.70
CA SER A 378 2.39 28.33 30.48
C SER A 378 1.82 28.62 31.90
N ALA A 379 0.49 28.66 32.04
CA ALA A 379 -0.14 28.78 33.36
C ALA A 379 0.21 27.65 34.33
N THR A 380 0.36 26.40 33.81
CA THR A 380 0.74 25.23 34.63
C THR A 380 2.19 25.32 35.08
N ILE A 381 3.08 25.84 34.21
CA ILE A 381 4.48 26.10 34.57
C ILE A 381 4.54 27.17 35.65
N ASN A 382 3.75 28.24 35.49
CA ASN A 382 3.65 29.30 36.52
C ASN A 382 3.22 28.74 37.88
N LEU A 383 2.23 27.85 37.92
CA LEU A 383 1.80 27.14 39.14
C LEU A 383 2.93 26.29 39.73
N ALA A 384 3.68 25.60 38.89
CA ALA A 384 4.81 24.77 39.33
C ALA A 384 5.90 25.64 39.98
N LEU A 385 6.20 26.78 39.40
CA LEU A 385 7.18 27.78 39.95
C LEU A 385 6.76 28.39 41.30
N MET A 386 5.47 28.33 41.66
CA MET A 386 5.00 28.76 42.97
C MET A 386 5.33 27.77 44.12
N ASN A 387 5.87 26.61 43.79
CA ASN A 387 6.27 25.60 44.78
C ASN A 387 7.57 26.04 45.50
N ARG A 388 7.39 26.80 46.59
CA ARG A 388 8.51 27.35 47.39
C ARG A 388 9.37 26.29 48.09
N ARG A 389 8.94 25.04 48.13
CA ARG A 389 9.76 23.91 48.65
C ARG A 389 10.81 23.44 47.63
N LYS A 390 10.61 23.73 46.38
CA LYS A 390 11.49 23.28 45.27
C LYS A 390 12.23 24.43 44.60
N PHE A 391 11.65 25.64 44.59
CA PHE A 391 12.17 26.77 43.85
C PHE A 391 12.22 28.02 44.72
N ASN A 392 13.37 28.73 44.70
CA ASN A 392 13.56 30.06 45.23
C ASN A 392 13.35 31.06 44.11
N ARG A 393 12.78 32.23 44.48
CA ARG A 393 12.64 33.37 43.56
C ARG A 393 13.37 34.58 44.17
N GLU A 394 14.37 35.05 43.46
CA GLU A 394 15.06 36.29 43.76
C GLU A 394 14.87 37.27 42.62
N SER A 395 14.13 38.39 42.90
CA SER A 395 13.72 39.33 41.86
C SER A 395 12.96 38.69 40.70
N ASN A 396 13.56 38.62 39.53
CA ASN A 396 13.00 37.98 38.31
C ASN A 396 13.57 36.59 38.00
N TYR A 397 14.50 36.11 38.81
CA TYR A 397 15.17 34.86 38.60
C TYR A 397 14.66 33.76 39.52
N TYR A 398 14.65 32.53 39.01
CA TYR A 398 14.30 31.32 39.75
C TYR A 398 15.52 30.41 39.83
N SER A 399 15.73 29.83 41.02
CA SER A 399 16.76 28.83 41.29
C SER A 399 16.17 27.66 42.08
N LEU A 400 16.90 26.56 42.17
CA LEU A 400 16.54 25.46 43.05
C LEU A 400 16.63 25.90 44.51
N ALA A 401 15.64 25.48 45.33
CA ALA A 401 15.75 25.66 46.77
C ALA A 401 16.88 24.76 47.31
N THR A 402 17.88 25.36 47.88
CA THR A 402 18.89 24.68 48.70
C THR A 402 18.20 24.19 49.98
N ASN A 403 18.17 22.85 50.19
CA ASN A 403 17.72 22.26 51.48
C ASN A 403 18.60 22.71 52.61
#